data_5a102c8e8ff14d6530d163b37461267f
#
_entry.id   5a102c8e8ff14d6530d163b37461267f
#
_cell.length_a   1.000
_cell.length_b   1.000
_cell.length_c   1.000
_cell.angle_alpha   90.00
_cell.angle_beta   90.00
_cell.angle_gamma   90.00
#
_symmetry.space_group_name_H-M   'P 1'
#
loop_
_entity.id
_entity.type
_entity.pdbx_description
1 polymer ?
#
loop_
_entity_poly.entity_id
_entity_poly.type
_entity_poly.pdbx_seq_one_letter_code
_entity_poly.pdbx_strand_id
1 'polypeptide(L)'
;MGATYTRQSTFTDGDVIDSDLFNNEYDQLLAAFASSTGHTHDGTAGEGGPITGLITDGVVFGTNTGDITLTWNAGSNDGLISWKEDEDYFEFNDDLLIATNEKIQFRDTAIYINSSADGQLDLVADTEIQIAATTIDINGNVDVSGTLTVAGAVDFGDAALSNVGAVQLDSIAGDGDTNTSITFSGSDVITVANAGTNQVTFNDGSIAPVTDSDVDLGTNSLRFKD
;
A
#
# COMPACT_ATOMS: atom_id res chain seq x y z
N MET A 1 14.03 -31.21 29.93
CA MET A 1 13.75 -32.63 29.67
C MET A 1 12.52 -32.97 30.49
N GLY A 2 11.41 -33.29 29.86
CA GLY A 2 10.16 -33.62 30.53
C GLY A 2 10.25 -34.98 31.22
N ALA A 3 9.30 -35.24 32.12
CA ALA A 3 9.25 -36.52 32.81
C ALA A 3 8.70 -37.61 31.88
N THR A 4 9.49 -38.63 31.63
CA THR A 4 9.13 -39.80 30.86
C THR A 4 8.46 -40.83 31.76
N TYR A 5 7.27 -41.30 31.39
CA TYR A 5 6.68 -42.42 32.11
C TYR A 5 7.48 -43.70 31.81
N THR A 6 8.07 -44.26 32.84
CA THR A 6 8.73 -45.56 32.79
C THR A 6 7.99 -46.51 33.69
N ARG A 7 7.46 -47.61 33.15
CA ARG A 7 6.76 -48.61 33.89
C ARG A 7 7.70 -49.19 34.97
N GLN A 8 7.28 -49.06 36.24
CA GLN A 8 8.09 -49.44 37.41
C GLN A 8 7.91 -50.91 37.76
N SER A 9 6.74 -51.50 37.46
CA SER A 9 6.40 -52.85 37.88
C SER A 9 5.73 -53.63 36.75
N THR A 10 5.99 -54.92 36.70
CA THR A 10 5.29 -55.89 35.85
C THR A 10 4.63 -56.95 36.75
N PHE A 11 3.33 -56.99 36.72
CA PHE A 11 2.51 -57.92 37.53
C PHE A 11 2.10 -59.10 36.65
N THR A 12 2.13 -60.30 37.22
CA THR A 12 1.64 -61.55 36.62
C THR A 12 0.52 -62.12 37.48
N ASP A 13 -0.25 -63.04 36.90
CA ASP A 13 -1.35 -63.67 37.63
C ASP A 13 -0.86 -64.40 38.89
N GLY A 14 -1.44 -64.08 40.04
CA GLY A 14 -1.03 -64.63 41.34
C GLY A 14 -0.01 -63.80 42.11
N ASP A 15 0.51 -62.68 41.55
CA ASP A 15 1.41 -61.79 42.31
C ASP A 15 0.64 -61.06 43.44
N VAL A 16 1.35 -60.87 44.57
CA VAL A 16 0.87 -60.01 45.64
C VAL A 16 1.29 -58.56 45.30
N ILE A 17 0.31 -57.72 45.09
CA ILE A 17 0.58 -56.30 44.82
C ILE A 17 0.86 -55.60 46.18
N ASP A 18 2.10 -55.18 46.33
CA ASP A 18 2.50 -54.32 47.45
C ASP A 18 2.06 -52.86 47.20
N SER A 19 1.64 -52.19 48.28
CA SER A 19 1.21 -50.78 48.20
C SER A 19 2.29 -49.88 47.63
N ASP A 20 3.56 -50.13 47.92
CA ASP A 20 4.68 -49.30 47.44
C ASP A 20 4.91 -49.47 45.94
N LEU A 21 4.73 -50.69 45.41
CA LEU A 21 4.83 -50.93 43.97
C LEU A 21 3.70 -50.21 43.21
N PHE A 22 2.51 -50.23 43.78
CA PHE A 22 1.33 -49.57 43.18
C PHE A 22 1.44 -48.06 43.24
N ASN A 23 1.86 -47.52 44.40
CA ASN A 23 2.07 -46.08 44.59
C ASN A 23 3.16 -45.54 43.66
N ASN A 24 4.31 -46.25 43.57
CA ASN A 24 5.38 -45.85 42.67
C ASN A 24 4.94 -45.76 41.20
N GLU A 25 4.07 -46.66 40.73
CA GLU A 25 3.52 -46.64 39.37
C GLU A 25 2.65 -45.38 39.16
N TYR A 26 1.80 -45.07 40.14
CA TYR A 26 0.97 -43.85 40.10
C TYR A 26 1.77 -42.57 40.22
N ASP A 27 2.79 -42.53 41.08
CA ASP A 27 3.67 -41.35 41.22
C ASP A 27 4.41 -41.05 39.92
N GLN A 28 4.87 -42.06 39.19
CA GLN A 28 5.46 -41.90 37.85
C GLN A 28 4.47 -41.38 36.83
N LEU A 29 3.24 -41.89 36.86
CA LEU A 29 2.18 -41.44 36.00
C LEU A 29 1.82 -39.98 36.30
N LEU A 30 1.66 -39.60 37.56
CA LEU A 30 1.39 -38.21 37.95
C LEU A 30 2.53 -37.28 37.56
N ALA A 31 3.79 -37.72 37.73
CA ALA A 31 4.95 -36.95 37.32
C ALA A 31 4.97 -36.70 35.79
N ALA A 32 4.56 -37.67 34.99
CA ALA A 32 4.49 -37.55 33.54
C ALA A 32 3.45 -36.49 33.08
N PHE A 33 2.43 -36.22 33.88
CA PHE A 33 1.39 -35.23 33.60
C PHE A 33 1.54 -33.93 34.41
N ALA A 34 2.66 -33.74 35.15
CA ALA A 34 2.89 -32.52 35.90
C ALA A 34 3.03 -31.30 34.96
N SER A 35 2.44 -30.17 35.34
CA SER A 35 2.34 -28.98 34.50
C SER A 35 3.68 -28.31 34.17
N SER A 36 4.70 -28.52 34.97
CA SER A 36 6.03 -27.91 34.80
C SER A 36 7.16 -28.89 34.45
N THR A 37 6.97 -30.17 34.74
CA THR A 37 7.98 -31.21 34.55
C THR A 37 7.47 -32.45 33.85
N GLY A 38 6.20 -32.46 33.41
CA GLY A 38 5.56 -33.55 32.68
C GLY A 38 6.13 -33.74 31.26
N HIS A 39 5.60 -34.73 30.55
CA HIS A 39 6.03 -35.00 29.17
C HIS A 39 5.68 -33.83 28.24
N THR A 40 6.46 -33.67 27.20
CA THR A 40 6.26 -32.68 26.12
C THR A 40 5.83 -33.39 24.83
N HIS A 41 5.33 -32.66 23.86
CA HIS A 41 4.99 -33.15 22.52
C HIS A 41 5.92 -32.55 21.47
N ASP A 42 7.22 -32.53 21.74
CA ASP A 42 8.26 -31.94 20.88
C ASP A 42 8.97 -32.93 19.97
N GLY A 43 8.60 -34.23 20.04
CA GLY A 43 9.21 -35.29 19.26
C GLY A 43 10.43 -35.94 19.89
N THR A 44 10.82 -35.57 21.11
CA THR A 44 11.87 -36.22 21.86
C THR A 44 11.48 -37.68 22.19
N ALA A 45 12.43 -38.60 22.06
CA ALA A 45 12.17 -40.02 22.33
C ALA A 45 11.77 -40.25 23.79
N GLY A 46 10.62 -40.92 24.02
CA GLY A 46 10.06 -41.17 25.34
C GLY A 46 9.11 -40.09 25.86
N GLU A 47 9.02 -38.98 25.18
CA GLU A 47 7.99 -37.95 25.36
C GLU A 47 6.82 -38.22 24.41
N GLY A 48 5.76 -37.44 24.46
CA GLY A 48 4.67 -37.60 23.49
C GLY A 48 5.14 -37.36 22.04
N GLY A 49 4.60 -38.12 21.07
CA GLY A 49 4.87 -37.86 19.66
C GLY A 49 4.43 -36.44 19.26
N PRO A 50 4.97 -35.88 18.14
CA PRO A 50 4.52 -34.59 17.66
C PRO A 50 3.00 -34.55 17.46
N ILE A 51 2.38 -33.42 17.79
CA ILE A 51 0.96 -33.22 17.50
C ILE A 51 0.82 -33.03 15.98
N THR A 52 0.32 -34.05 15.28
CA THR A 52 0.15 -34.04 13.81
C THR A 52 -1.12 -33.37 13.33
N GLY A 53 -2.03 -33.04 14.24
CA GLY A 53 -3.28 -32.33 13.95
C GLY A 53 -3.91 -31.82 15.24
N LEU A 54 -4.42 -30.62 15.17
CA LEU A 54 -5.19 -29.99 16.24
C LEU A 54 -6.66 -29.90 15.78
N ILE A 55 -7.51 -30.79 16.29
CA ILE A 55 -8.95 -30.81 15.94
C ILE A 55 -9.69 -30.08 17.05
N THR A 56 -10.09 -28.84 16.75
CA THR A 56 -10.80 -27.99 17.70
C THR A 56 -11.58 -26.90 16.95
N ASP A 57 -12.63 -26.38 17.57
CA ASP A 57 -13.38 -25.23 17.07
C ASP A 57 -12.62 -23.90 17.24
N GLY A 58 -11.53 -23.88 17.96
CA GLY A 58 -10.67 -22.72 18.17
C GLY A 58 -9.41 -23.05 18.97
N VAL A 59 -8.33 -22.35 18.66
CA VAL A 59 -7.07 -22.39 19.40
C VAL A 59 -6.83 -21.02 20.00
N VAL A 60 -6.62 -20.98 21.32
CA VAL A 60 -6.25 -19.74 22.02
C VAL A 60 -4.75 -19.74 22.24
N PHE A 61 -4.08 -18.74 21.73
CA PHE A 61 -2.66 -18.48 21.97
C PHE A 61 -2.52 -17.38 23.02
N GLY A 62 -1.58 -17.58 23.94
CA GLY A 62 -1.21 -16.56 24.93
C GLY A 62 -1.99 -16.61 26.24
N THR A 63 -1.59 -15.74 27.15
CA THR A 63 -2.05 -15.71 28.55
C THR A 63 -2.59 -14.34 28.97
N ASN A 64 -3.12 -13.55 28.09
CA ASN A 64 -3.80 -12.29 28.44
C ASN A 64 -2.89 -11.08 28.73
N THR A 65 -1.58 -11.19 28.63
CA THR A 65 -0.67 -10.06 28.86
C THR A 65 0.57 -10.15 27.97
N GLY A 66 0.85 -9.11 27.22
CA GLY A 66 2.03 -8.98 26.36
C GLY A 66 1.90 -9.62 25.00
N ASP A 67 2.91 -9.43 24.18
CA ASP A 67 2.97 -9.90 22.80
C ASP A 67 2.93 -11.42 22.69
N ILE A 68 2.26 -11.90 21.65
CA ILE A 68 2.15 -13.33 21.35
C ILE A 68 2.83 -13.59 20.01
N THR A 69 3.82 -14.49 19.98
CA THR A 69 4.54 -14.85 18.76
C THR A 69 4.27 -16.30 18.37
N LEU A 70 3.92 -16.50 17.13
CA LEU A 70 3.87 -17.80 16.46
C LEU A 70 5.12 -17.95 15.59
N THR A 71 5.94 -18.95 15.89
CA THR A 71 7.22 -19.19 15.21
C THR A 71 7.15 -20.45 14.36
N TRP A 72 7.54 -20.36 13.10
CA TRP A 72 7.85 -21.49 12.23
C TRP A 72 9.35 -21.73 12.28
N ASN A 73 9.78 -22.67 13.12
CA ASN A 73 11.19 -22.99 13.30
C ASN A 73 11.66 -23.91 12.15
N ALA A 74 12.42 -23.35 11.21
CA ALA A 74 12.92 -24.02 10.00
C ALA A 74 14.46 -24.18 9.98
N GLY A 75 15.13 -23.93 11.09
CA GLY A 75 16.57 -24.06 11.26
C GLY A 75 17.33 -22.76 11.05
N SER A 76 17.58 -22.31 9.82
CA SER A 76 18.34 -21.07 9.57
C SER A 76 17.49 -19.88 9.10
N ASN A 77 16.26 -20.13 8.70
CA ASN A 77 15.31 -19.08 8.28
C ASN A 77 13.96 -19.37 8.94
N ASP A 78 13.77 -18.80 10.10
CA ASP A 78 12.56 -18.94 10.89
C ASP A 78 11.56 -17.85 10.50
N GLY A 79 10.29 -18.22 10.31
CA GLY A 79 9.20 -17.28 10.07
C GLY A 79 8.47 -16.92 11.37
N LEU A 80 8.09 -15.66 11.56
CA LEU A 80 7.35 -15.20 12.72
C LEU A 80 6.12 -14.38 12.33
N ILE A 81 5.01 -14.64 13.06
CA ILE A 81 3.86 -13.74 13.12
C ILE A 81 3.64 -13.40 14.59
N SER A 82 3.63 -12.12 14.92
CA SER A 82 3.42 -11.65 16.29
C SER A 82 2.16 -10.82 16.38
N TRP A 83 1.33 -11.08 17.40
CA TRP A 83 0.33 -10.14 17.85
C TRP A 83 1.00 -9.17 18.79
N LYS A 84 0.99 -7.88 18.47
CA LYS A 84 1.52 -6.80 19.30
C LYS A 84 0.36 -6.26 20.15
N GLU A 85 0.39 -6.57 21.44
CA GLU A 85 -0.75 -6.31 22.33
C GLU A 85 -0.93 -4.82 22.61
N ASP A 86 0.15 -4.11 22.88
CA ASP A 86 0.10 -2.68 23.18
C ASP A 86 -0.22 -1.82 21.95
N GLU A 87 0.17 -2.26 20.74
CA GLU A 87 -0.01 -1.55 19.47
C GLU A 87 -1.24 -1.98 18.68
N ASP A 88 -1.90 -3.08 19.07
CA ASP A 88 -3.15 -3.62 18.49
C ASP A 88 -3.04 -3.97 17.00
N TYR A 89 -1.95 -4.66 16.58
CA TYR A 89 -1.77 -5.16 15.22
C TYR A 89 -0.99 -6.49 15.14
N PHE A 90 -1.08 -7.13 13.95
CA PHE A 90 -0.21 -8.26 13.59
C PHE A 90 1.05 -7.78 12.89
N GLU A 91 2.22 -8.22 13.37
CA GLU A 91 3.52 -8.00 12.74
C GLU A 91 3.99 -9.30 12.06
N PHE A 92 4.44 -9.18 10.80
CA PHE A 92 5.09 -10.22 10.03
C PHE A 92 6.59 -9.86 9.91
N ASN A 93 7.48 -10.72 10.40
CA ASN A 93 8.92 -10.46 10.32
C ASN A 93 9.52 -10.74 8.94
N ASP A 94 8.80 -11.51 8.13
CA ASP A 94 9.20 -11.87 6.78
C ASP A 94 8.19 -11.36 5.76
N ASP A 95 8.53 -11.49 4.48
CA ASP A 95 7.66 -11.11 3.37
C ASP A 95 6.35 -11.91 3.39
N LEU A 96 5.24 -11.23 3.10
CA LEU A 96 3.94 -11.85 2.88
C LEU A 96 3.71 -12.02 1.37
N LEU A 97 3.89 -13.23 0.85
CA LEU A 97 3.57 -13.56 -0.53
C LEU A 97 2.11 -13.99 -0.66
N ILE A 98 1.33 -13.19 -1.38
CA ILE A 98 0.00 -13.58 -1.83
C ILE A 98 0.17 -14.25 -3.20
N ALA A 99 0.03 -15.56 -3.23
CA ALA A 99 0.29 -16.36 -4.42
C ALA A 99 -0.85 -16.24 -5.44
N THR A 100 -0.52 -16.38 -6.72
CA THR A 100 -1.47 -16.34 -7.83
C THR A 100 -2.23 -15.02 -7.94
N ASN A 101 -3.53 -15.06 -8.22
CA ASN A 101 -4.42 -13.90 -8.31
C ASN A 101 -5.28 -13.71 -7.04
N GLU A 102 -4.85 -14.29 -5.91
CA GLU A 102 -5.53 -14.08 -4.63
C GLU A 102 -5.47 -12.63 -4.19
N LYS A 103 -6.35 -12.23 -3.30
CA LYS A 103 -6.61 -10.83 -2.94
C LYS A 103 -6.38 -10.56 -1.47
N ILE A 104 -5.80 -9.40 -1.17
CA ILE A 104 -5.95 -8.78 0.15
C ILE A 104 -7.18 -7.89 0.09
N GLN A 105 -8.24 -8.28 0.76
CA GLN A 105 -9.52 -7.57 0.76
C GLN A 105 -9.66 -6.67 1.98
N PHE A 106 -10.27 -5.50 1.79
CA PHE A 106 -10.52 -4.54 2.85
C PHE A 106 -12.02 -4.27 2.94
N ARG A 107 -12.61 -4.52 4.11
CA ARG A 107 -14.01 -4.27 4.43
C ARG A 107 -15.02 -5.17 3.70
N ASP A 108 -14.88 -5.35 2.37
CA ASP A 108 -15.71 -6.23 1.55
C ASP A 108 -14.92 -6.77 0.34
N THR A 109 -15.59 -7.52 -0.52
CA THR A 109 -14.96 -8.18 -1.67
C THR A 109 -14.70 -7.28 -2.88
N ALA A 110 -15.22 -6.05 -2.87
CA ALA A 110 -15.06 -5.09 -3.98
C ALA A 110 -13.82 -4.21 -3.84
N ILE A 111 -13.26 -4.13 -2.60
CA ILE A 111 -12.07 -3.32 -2.29
C ILE A 111 -10.90 -4.24 -1.99
N TYR A 112 -9.88 -4.23 -2.86
CA TYR A 112 -8.76 -5.17 -2.73
C TYR A 112 -7.49 -4.71 -3.45
N ILE A 113 -6.39 -5.37 -3.06
CA ILE A 113 -5.11 -5.32 -3.77
C ILE A 113 -4.79 -6.74 -4.25
N ASN A 114 -4.42 -6.91 -5.51
CA ASN A 114 -3.93 -8.18 -6.03
C ASN A 114 -3.03 -7.99 -7.26
N SER A 115 -2.59 -9.11 -7.85
CA SER A 115 -1.95 -9.17 -9.15
C SER A 115 -2.79 -10.06 -10.06
N SER A 116 -3.51 -9.47 -11.01
CA SER A 116 -4.37 -10.25 -11.92
C SER A 116 -3.59 -10.90 -13.07
N ALA A 117 -2.38 -10.40 -13.34
CA ALA A 117 -1.47 -10.93 -14.33
C ALA A 117 -0.02 -10.71 -13.90
N ASP A 118 0.92 -11.50 -14.42
CA ASP A 118 2.34 -11.34 -14.14
C ASP A 118 2.83 -9.93 -14.52
N GLY A 119 3.57 -9.30 -13.60
CA GLY A 119 4.08 -7.94 -13.75
C GLY A 119 3.07 -6.81 -13.51
N GLN A 120 1.85 -7.10 -13.06
CA GLN A 120 0.80 -6.13 -12.79
C GLN A 120 0.45 -6.09 -11.30
N LEU A 121 0.27 -4.88 -10.76
CA LEU A 121 -0.33 -4.65 -9.45
C LEU A 121 -1.62 -3.87 -9.63
N ASP A 122 -2.72 -4.44 -9.16
CA ASP A 122 -4.06 -3.86 -9.21
C ASP A 122 -4.47 -3.30 -7.85
N LEU A 123 -4.87 -2.03 -7.81
CA LEU A 123 -5.55 -1.41 -6.69
C LEU A 123 -6.99 -1.16 -7.13
N VAL A 124 -7.94 -1.80 -6.48
CA VAL A 124 -9.34 -1.77 -6.88
C VAL A 124 -10.23 -1.28 -5.75
N ALA A 125 -11.08 -0.32 -6.06
CA ALA A 125 -12.15 0.16 -5.20
C ALA A 125 -13.41 0.40 -6.05
N ASP A 126 -14.57 0.25 -5.46
CA ASP A 126 -15.87 0.42 -6.12
C ASP A 126 -16.25 1.91 -6.31
N THR A 127 -15.67 2.82 -5.54
CA THR A 127 -16.01 4.25 -5.60
C THR A 127 -14.79 5.14 -5.78
N GLU A 128 -13.76 5.02 -4.93
CA GLU A 128 -12.64 5.96 -4.89
C GLU A 128 -11.35 5.27 -4.39
N ILE A 129 -10.22 5.61 -5.00
CA ILE A 129 -8.89 5.36 -4.45
C ILE A 129 -8.30 6.72 -4.03
N GLN A 130 -8.19 6.96 -2.74
CA GLN A 130 -7.59 8.17 -2.20
C GLN A 130 -6.12 7.95 -1.87
N ILE A 131 -5.23 8.75 -2.48
CA ILE A 131 -3.80 8.74 -2.19
C ILE A 131 -3.44 10.11 -1.60
N ALA A 132 -3.16 10.15 -0.30
CA ALA A 132 -2.79 11.37 0.42
C ALA A 132 -1.33 11.28 0.87
N ALA A 133 -0.47 12.10 0.29
CA ALA A 133 0.94 12.17 0.61
C ALA A 133 1.48 13.59 0.37
N THR A 134 2.59 13.95 0.99
CA THR A 134 3.30 15.20 0.70
C THR A 134 3.81 15.22 -0.75
N THR A 135 4.25 14.07 -1.26
CA THR A 135 4.70 13.88 -2.64
C THR A 135 4.24 12.52 -3.12
N ILE A 136 3.74 12.44 -4.35
CA ILE A 136 3.46 11.20 -5.08
C ILE A 136 4.42 11.20 -6.27
N ASP A 137 5.39 10.28 -6.27
CA ASP A 137 6.38 10.12 -7.33
C ASP A 137 5.99 8.95 -8.24
N ILE A 138 5.81 9.23 -9.54
CA ILE A 138 5.44 8.24 -10.56
C ILE A 138 6.53 8.21 -11.62
N ASN A 139 7.40 7.20 -11.57
CA ASN A 139 8.57 7.06 -12.44
C ASN A 139 8.26 6.36 -13.79
N GLY A 140 7.04 6.40 -14.26
CA GLY A 140 6.60 5.80 -15.51
C GLY A 140 5.61 6.67 -16.25
N ASN A 141 5.08 6.16 -17.34
CA ASN A 141 4.01 6.83 -18.08
C ASN A 141 2.72 6.80 -17.25
N VAL A 142 1.96 7.89 -17.32
CA VAL A 142 0.62 7.98 -16.72
C VAL A 142 -0.41 8.00 -17.86
N ASP A 143 -1.30 7.03 -17.86
CA ASP A 143 -2.46 6.98 -18.75
C ASP A 143 -3.73 7.30 -17.94
N VAL A 144 -4.40 8.38 -18.31
CA VAL A 144 -5.65 8.82 -17.70
C VAL A 144 -6.77 8.67 -18.69
N SER A 145 -7.57 7.62 -18.58
CA SER A 145 -8.70 7.35 -19.46
C SER A 145 -9.92 8.24 -19.20
N GLY A 146 -9.95 8.94 -18.07
CA GLY A 146 -11.00 9.88 -17.69
C GLY A 146 -10.54 11.33 -17.73
N THR A 147 -11.13 12.18 -16.90
CA THR A 147 -10.76 13.59 -16.76
C THR A 147 -9.65 13.75 -15.74
N LEU A 148 -8.59 14.49 -16.09
CA LEU A 148 -7.60 14.97 -15.14
C LEU A 148 -7.98 16.36 -14.64
N THR A 149 -8.26 16.51 -13.35
CA THR A 149 -8.50 17.80 -12.70
C THR A 149 -7.34 18.13 -11.78
N VAL A 150 -6.70 19.27 -12.00
CA VAL A 150 -5.59 19.77 -11.18
C VAL A 150 -6.00 21.09 -10.56
N ALA A 151 -6.02 21.17 -9.23
CA ALA A 151 -6.41 22.37 -8.50
C ALA A 151 -5.30 23.44 -8.42
N GLY A 152 -4.05 23.04 -8.63
CA GLY A 152 -2.88 23.92 -8.61
C GLY A 152 -2.30 24.14 -10.01
N ALA A 153 -1.10 24.74 -10.05
CA ALA A 153 -0.36 24.89 -11.28
C ALA A 153 0.13 23.51 -11.79
N VAL A 154 0.17 23.35 -13.11
CA VAL A 154 0.83 22.21 -13.77
C VAL A 154 2.13 22.72 -14.37
N ASP A 155 3.24 22.18 -13.88
CA ASP A 155 4.57 22.43 -14.41
C ASP A 155 4.99 21.28 -15.32
N PHE A 156 5.25 21.57 -16.58
CA PHE A 156 5.71 20.59 -17.56
C PHE A 156 7.25 20.55 -17.71
N GLY A 157 7.99 21.38 -16.94
CA GLY A 157 9.45 21.39 -16.96
C GLY A 157 10.03 21.62 -18.35
N ASP A 158 9.55 22.61 -19.10
CA ASP A 158 9.93 22.92 -20.50
C ASP A 158 9.61 21.82 -21.54
N ALA A 159 8.85 20.79 -21.16
CA ALA A 159 8.39 19.77 -22.11
C ALA A 159 7.31 20.32 -23.04
N ALA A 160 7.34 19.88 -24.29
CA ALA A 160 6.33 20.27 -25.26
C ALA A 160 4.97 19.62 -24.99
N LEU A 161 3.90 20.39 -25.12
CA LEU A 161 2.55 19.86 -25.26
C LEU A 161 2.32 19.42 -26.71
N SER A 162 2.07 18.15 -26.95
CA SER A 162 1.82 17.58 -28.27
C SER A 162 0.45 16.91 -28.35
N ASN A 163 -0.12 16.84 -29.55
CA ASN A 163 -1.44 16.23 -29.82
C ASN A 163 -2.58 16.88 -29.01
N VAL A 164 -2.48 18.16 -28.75
CA VAL A 164 -3.49 18.92 -28.03
C VAL A 164 -4.61 19.29 -28.99
N GLY A 165 -5.85 18.95 -28.64
CA GLY A 165 -7.04 19.39 -29.39
C GLY A 165 -7.33 20.89 -29.14
N ALA A 166 -8.58 21.27 -28.96
CA ALA A 166 -8.92 22.65 -28.60
C ALA A 166 -8.41 22.99 -27.20
N VAL A 167 -7.72 24.13 -27.07
CA VAL A 167 -7.27 24.66 -25.78
C VAL A 167 -8.13 25.86 -25.43
N GLN A 168 -8.80 25.84 -24.29
CA GLN A 168 -9.58 26.95 -23.77
C GLN A 168 -8.77 27.66 -22.69
N LEU A 169 -8.37 28.88 -22.93
CA LEU A 169 -7.49 29.66 -22.04
C LEU A 169 -8.09 31.07 -21.84
N ASP A 170 -7.90 31.62 -20.65
CA ASP A 170 -8.16 33.03 -20.40
C ASP A 170 -7.06 33.94 -20.94
N SER A 171 -5.80 33.47 -20.88
CA SER A 171 -4.65 34.19 -21.41
C SER A 171 -3.45 33.25 -21.65
N ILE A 172 -2.51 33.72 -22.46
CA ILE A 172 -1.18 33.16 -22.65
C ILE A 172 -0.18 34.26 -22.30
N ALA A 173 0.75 33.99 -21.38
CA ALA A 173 1.84 34.90 -21.02
C ALA A 173 3.20 34.23 -21.17
N GLY A 174 4.26 35.02 -21.32
CA GLY A 174 5.62 34.49 -21.31
C GLY A 174 6.04 34.03 -19.93
N ASP A 175 6.77 32.91 -19.85
CA ASP A 175 7.25 32.34 -18.59
C ASP A 175 8.17 33.32 -17.81
N GLY A 176 9.19 33.86 -18.46
CA GLY A 176 10.09 34.88 -17.87
C GLY A 176 9.60 36.32 -17.96
N ASP A 177 8.48 36.57 -18.63
CA ASP A 177 7.92 37.91 -18.88
C ASP A 177 6.39 37.87 -18.79
N THR A 178 5.88 37.89 -17.56
CA THR A 178 4.44 37.74 -17.28
C THR A 178 3.62 39.00 -17.68
N ASN A 179 4.26 40.10 -18.08
CA ASN A 179 3.62 41.31 -18.52
C ASN A 179 3.51 41.44 -20.05
N THR A 180 3.97 40.44 -20.79
CA THR A 180 3.72 40.27 -22.22
C THR A 180 2.76 39.09 -22.42
N SER A 181 1.57 39.35 -22.96
CA SER A 181 0.51 38.37 -22.99
C SER A 181 -0.44 38.50 -24.18
N ILE A 182 -1.13 37.40 -24.48
CA ILE A 182 -2.34 37.36 -25.31
C ILE A 182 -3.49 36.97 -24.39
N THR A 183 -4.49 37.84 -24.28
CA THR A 183 -5.64 37.64 -23.38
C THR A 183 -6.93 37.56 -24.19
N PHE A 184 -7.78 36.59 -23.88
CA PHE A 184 -9.15 36.48 -24.40
C PHE A 184 -10.06 37.32 -23.50
N SER A 185 -10.11 38.66 -23.76
CA SER A 185 -10.62 39.69 -22.82
C SER A 185 -12.08 40.03 -23.01
N GLY A 186 -12.93 39.04 -23.10
CA GLY A 186 -14.38 39.23 -23.18
C GLY A 186 -14.99 38.57 -24.41
N SER A 187 -16.24 38.84 -24.71
CA SER A 187 -16.89 38.29 -25.88
C SER A 187 -16.25 38.82 -27.16
N ASP A 188 -15.65 37.92 -27.95
CA ASP A 188 -15.15 38.18 -29.31
C ASP A 188 -13.97 39.18 -29.37
N VAL A 189 -13.19 39.35 -28.31
CA VAL A 189 -12.00 40.23 -28.24
C VAL A 189 -10.76 39.46 -27.78
N ILE A 190 -9.70 39.55 -28.60
CA ILE A 190 -8.34 39.14 -28.23
C ILE A 190 -7.50 40.41 -28.01
N THR A 191 -6.86 40.57 -26.86
CA THR A 191 -5.95 41.67 -26.55
C THR A 191 -4.52 41.17 -26.48
N VAL A 192 -3.60 41.86 -27.16
CA VAL A 192 -2.16 41.65 -27.07
C VAL A 192 -1.55 42.74 -26.23
N ALA A 193 -0.88 42.37 -25.15
CA ALA A 193 -0.18 43.29 -24.27
C ALA A 193 1.35 43.09 -24.40
N ASN A 194 2.10 44.19 -24.24
CA ASN A 194 3.57 44.16 -24.19
C ASN A 194 3.99 45.12 -23.08
N ALA A 195 4.93 44.64 -22.23
CA ALA A 195 5.47 45.42 -21.10
C ALA A 195 4.32 45.97 -20.17
N GLY A 196 3.26 45.17 -19.96
CA GLY A 196 2.15 45.55 -19.11
C GLY A 196 1.13 46.50 -19.71
N THR A 197 1.33 46.90 -20.96
CA THR A 197 0.41 47.82 -21.66
C THR A 197 -0.28 47.11 -22.81
N ASN A 198 -1.59 47.19 -22.89
CA ASN A 198 -2.36 46.67 -24.00
C ASN A 198 -2.04 47.45 -25.27
N GLN A 199 -1.65 46.80 -26.30
CA GLN A 199 -1.18 47.42 -27.57
C GLN A 199 -2.26 47.32 -28.66
N VAL A 200 -2.75 46.09 -28.91
CA VAL A 200 -3.63 45.82 -30.05
C VAL A 200 -4.76 44.92 -29.60
N THR A 201 -5.92 45.17 -30.13
CA THR A 201 -7.10 44.27 -30.06
C THR A 201 -7.46 43.70 -31.42
N PHE A 202 -7.87 42.45 -31.41
CA PHE A 202 -8.56 41.80 -32.53
C PHE A 202 -10.03 41.71 -32.14
N ASN A 203 -10.88 42.37 -32.92
CA ASN A 203 -12.31 42.35 -32.75
C ASN A 203 -12.99 41.78 -34.00
N ASP A 204 -14.29 41.54 -33.97
CA ASP A 204 -15.02 41.18 -35.20
C ASP A 204 -14.84 42.25 -36.27
N GLY A 205 -14.22 41.86 -37.39
CA GLY A 205 -13.99 42.73 -38.55
C GLY A 205 -12.88 43.80 -38.41
N SER A 206 -12.13 43.84 -37.31
CA SER A 206 -11.05 44.85 -37.16
C SER A 206 -9.84 44.39 -36.30
N ILE A 207 -8.69 44.95 -36.64
CA ILE A 207 -7.49 45.00 -35.78
C ILE A 207 -7.27 46.46 -35.43
N ALA A 208 -7.30 46.81 -34.15
CA ALA A 208 -7.24 48.17 -33.71
C ALA A 208 -6.16 48.38 -32.62
N PRO A 209 -5.45 49.53 -32.59
CA PRO A 209 -4.66 49.89 -31.46
C PRO A 209 -5.59 50.18 -30.28
N VAL A 210 -5.14 49.89 -29.03
CA VAL A 210 -5.91 50.18 -27.83
C VAL A 210 -5.97 51.69 -27.55
N THR A 211 -4.90 52.38 -27.89
CA THR A 211 -4.79 53.86 -27.80
C THR A 211 -4.63 54.45 -29.19
N ASP A 212 -5.37 55.54 -29.47
CA ASP A 212 -5.31 56.21 -30.78
C ASP A 212 -3.88 56.69 -31.10
N SER A 213 -3.41 56.35 -32.26
CA SER A 213 -2.10 56.76 -32.81
C SER A 213 -0.87 56.24 -31.99
N ASP A 214 -1.03 55.15 -31.24
CA ASP A 214 0.03 54.63 -30.38
C ASP A 214 0.80 53.46 -31.01
N VAL A 215 0.22 52.74 -31.97
CA VAL A 215 0.83 51.59 -32.56
C VAL A 215 1.03 51.77 -34.08
N ASP A 216 2.29 51.76 -34.51
CA ASP A 216 2.66 51.78 -35.92
C ASP A 216 2.59 50.40 -36.54
N LEU A 217 2.06 50.27 -37.74
CA LEU A 217 2.13 49.08 -38.56
C LEU A 217 3.47 49.04 -39.33
N GLY A 218 4.47 48.44 -38.72
CA GLY A 218 5.82 48.34 -39.27
C GLY A 218 6.80 49.35 -38.67
N THR A 219 7.94 49.49 -39.29
CA THR A 219 8.99 50.42 -38.93
C THR A 219 9.48 51.13 -40.17
N ASN A 220 10.42 52.12 -40.01
CA ASN A 220 11.04 52.78 -41.13
C ASN A 220 11.78 51.79 -42.08
N SER A 221 12.21 50.66 -41.59
CA SER A 221 12.97 49.65 -42.35
C SER A 221 12.16 48.39 -42.72
N LEU A 222 11.09 48.10 -41.98
CA LEU A 222 10.23 46.93 -42.20
C LEU A 222 8.76 47.39 -42.27
N ARG A 223 8.17 47.33 -43.42
CA ARG A 223 6.83 47.82 -43.72
C ARG A 223 5.90 46.67 -44.10
N PHE A 224 4.63 46.81 -43.76
CA PHE A 224 3.60 45.99 -44.39
C PHE A 224 3.52 46.32 -45.88
N LYS A 225 3.14 45.32 -46.67
CA LYS A 225 2.91 45.52 -48.09
C LYS A 225 1.58 46.24 -48.28
N ASP A 226 1.52 47.24 -49.12
CA ASP A 226 0.30 47.95 -49.53
C ASP A 226 -0.61 47.02 -50.36
#